data_4f40f2ac359d2f7f774b125e45af03b8
#
_entry.id   4f40f2ac359d2f7f774b125e45af03b8
#
_cell.length_a   1.000
_cell.length_b   1.000
_cell.length_c   1.000
_cell.angle_alpha   90.00
_cell.angle_beta   90.00
_cell.angle_gamma   90.00
#
_symmetry.space_group_name_H-M   'P 1'
#
loop_
_entity.id
_entity.type
_entity.pdbx_description
1 polymer ?
#
loop_
_entity_poly.entity_id
_entity_poly.type
_entity_poly.pdbx_seq_one_letter_code
_entity_poly.pdbx_strand_id
1 'polypeptide(L)'
;MAKYIFVTGGVVSSLGKGITAASLGRLLKNRGIKVTIQKFDPYINIDPGTMSPYQHGEVFVTDDGAETDLDLGHYERFIDINLTKGSNITTGKVYWNVLNKERRGDYLGKTVQVIPHITNEIKQRVYDVAASDGADVVITEIGGTVGDIESLPFMEAIRQVKKEVGRNDVLYIHVTLVPYISAAGELKTKPTQHSVKELRSIGIQPDILVCRAEKPLTKDMKQKLALFCDVEEKAVIENLTADTIYEVPLMMQEEGLDRIVLEKLGMDYSPVNMEDWAQMVNKIKNPQKKVKVAVVGKYVELPDAYISVTEALHHAGIANDAAVKIHWVNSEEIENSALDLDEEFAGCKGILVPGGFGDRGVEGKIKAIQYAREHKIPFLGLCLGMQCAVIEFARHVCGMTDAHSTEFNSETDHPVIDLMASQVDVDKKGGTMRLGAYPCKVQNGTKTYAAYGSEEISERHRHRYEFNNDFRQQLSEAGMVIAGTLPDDSLVEIVEVKDHPWFVASQFHPELKSRPNHPHPLFKDFVTAALNVK
;
A
#
# COMPACT_ATOMS: atom_id res chain seq x y z
N MET A 1 26.81 13.88 1.20
CA MET A 1 26.13 13.46 2.45
C MET A 1 24.66 13.57 2.20
N ALA A 2 23.85 12.58 2.58
CA ALA A 2 22.41 12.61 2.36
C ALA A 2 21.76 13.77 3.12
N LYS A 3 20.68 14.32 2.56
CA LYS A 3 19.81 15.32 3.19
C LYS A 3 18.59 14.62 3.79
N TYR A 4 18.06 15.15 4.89
CA TYR A 4 16.97 14.54 5.65
C TYR A 4 15.78 15.48 5.75
N ILE A 5 14.61 15.00 5.36
CA ILE A 5 13.35 15.73 5.43
C ILE A 5 12.42 14.97 6.37
N PHE A 6 12.02 15.60 7.46
CA PHE A 6 11.06 15.01 8.40
C PHE A 6 9.69 15.65 8.21
N VAL A 7 8.68 14.78 7.92
CA VAL A 7 7.30 15.20 7.74
C VAL A 7 6.51 14.84 9.00
N THR A 8 6.05 15.86 9.71
CA THR A 8 5.24 15.73 10.92
C THR A 8 3.83 16.23 10.65
N GLY A 9 2.88 15.87 11.50
CA GLY A 9 1.51 16.36 11.36
C GLY A 9 0.88 16.75 12.70
N GLY A 10 -0.08 17.62 12.64
CA GLY A 10 -0.79 18.08 13.81
C GLY A 10 -2.25 18.40 13.55
N VAL A 11 -2.98 18.70 14.61
CA VAL A 11 -4.42 18.98 14.67
C VAL A 11 -5.27 17.70 14.70
N VAL A 12 -5.23 16.87 13.63
CA VAL A 12 -5.97 15.58 13.53
C VAL A 12 -5.17 14.58 12.70
N SER A 13 -5.53 13.30 12.80
CA SER A 13 -5.04 12.25 11.90
C SER A 13 -5.61 12.40 10.48
N SER A 14 -5.13 11.60 9.54
CA SER A 14 -5.63 11.53 8.14
C SER A 14 -5.57 12.86 7.37
N LEU A 15 -4.63 13.75 7.71
CA LEU A 15 -4.39 15.01 6.99
C LEU A 15 -3.67 14.84 5.65
N GLY A 16 -3.23 13.62 5.32
CA GLY A 16 -2.49 13.35 4.09
C GLY A 16 -0.98 13.65 4.23
N LYS A 17 -0.38 13.40 5.39
CA LYS A 17 1.09 13.43 5.57
C LYS A 17 1.79 12.53 4.56
N GLY A 18 1.34 11.27 4.45
CA GLY A 18 1.88 10.27 3.53
C GLY A 18 1.81 10.73 2.07
N ILE A 19 0.66 11.24 1.64
CA ILE A 19 0.48 11.76 0.28
C ILE A 19 1.36 13.01 0.04
N THR A 20 1.52 13.89 1.03
CA THR A 20 2.41 15.04 0.93
C THR A 20 3.87 14.59 0.79
N ALA A 21 4.32 13.64 1.61
CA ALA A 21 5.67 13.08 1.57
C ALA A 21 5.95 12.36 0.24
N ALA A 22 5.00 11.53 -0.21
CA ALA A 22 5.07 10.80 -1.48
C ALA A 22 5.09 11.76 -2.69
N SER A 23 4.26 12.81 -2.65
CA SER A 23 4.22 13.85 -3.69
C SER A 23 5.54 14.59 -3.80
N LEU A 24 6.12 14.99 -2.67
CA LEU A 24 7.45 15.59 -2.64
C LEU A 24 8.50 14.63 -3.20
N GLY A 25 8.46 13.35 -2.79
CA GLY A 25 9.35 12.31 -3.31
C GLY A 25 9.27 12.18 -4.83
N ARG A 26 8.06 12.20 -5.41
CA ARG A 26 7.84 12.20 -6.87
C ARG A 26 8.47 13.41 -7.53
N LEU A 27 8.23 14.60 -6.99
CA LEU A 27 8.77 15.85 -7.55
C LEU A 27 10.31 15.87 -7.53
N LEU A 28 10.92 15.45 -6.43
CA LEU A 28 12.38 15.36 -6.31
C LEU A 28 12.97 14.32 -7.26
N LYS A 29 12.35 13.14 -7.39
CA LYS A 29 12.76 12.11 -8.35
C LYS A 29 12.70 12.63 -9.79
N ASN A 30 11.65 13.36 -10.16
CA ASN A 30 11.51 13.94 -11.49
C ASN A 30 12.50 15.09 -11.78
N ARG A 31 13.18 15.60 -10.75
CA ARG A 31 14.35 16.50 -10.89
C ARG A 31 15.69 15.75 -11.00
N GLY A 32 15.67 14.41 -11.00
CA GLY A 32 16.88 13.58 -11.06
C GLY A 32 17.55 13.33 -9.71
N ILE A 33 16.90 13.68 -8.59
CA ILE A 33 17.41 13.45 -7.24
C ILE A 33 17.07 12.03 -6.80
N LYS A 34 18.04 11.31 -6.27
CA LYS A 34 17.84 9.96 -5.74
C LYS A 34 17.19 10.04 -4.35
N VAL A 35 15.91 9.69 -4.28
CA VAL A 35 15.07 9.81 -3.08
C VAL A 35 14.73 8.43 -2.54
N THR A 36 14.76 8.28 -1.21
CA THR A 36 14.09 7.19 -0.49
C THR A 36 13.15 7.77 0.56
N ILE A 37 12.21 6.93 1.03
CA ILE A 37 11.20 7.36 1.99
C ILE A 37 11.02 6.32 3.09
N GLN A 38 10.79 6.79 4.33
CA GLN A 38 10.52 5.96 5.50
C GLN A 38 9.23 6.38 6.20
N LYS A 39 8.58 5.40 6.83
CA LYS A 39 7.47 5.58 7.76
C LYS A 39 7.91 5.19 9.17
N PHE A 40 7.68 6.07 10.13
CA PHE A 40 7.83 5.79 11.56
C PHE A 40 6.47 5.71 12.22
N ASP A 41 6.09 4.52 12.68
CA ASP A 41 4.79 4.26 13.29
C ASP A 41 4.90 4.17 14.82
N PRO A 42 4.14 4.99 15.56
CA PRO A 42 4.28 5.08 17.02
C PRO A 42 3.63 3.92 17.78
N TYR A 43 2.94 2.98 17.14
CA TYR A 43 2.35 1.83 17.82
C TYR A 43 3.40 0.80 18.28
N ILE A 44 3.03 0.02 19.31
CA ILE A 44 3.94 -0.97 19.97
C ILE A 44 4.00 -2.31 19.24
N ASN A 45 3.14 -2.58 18.28
CA ASN A 45 3.26 -3.78 17.45
C ASN A 45 4.60 -3.80 16.73
N ILE A 46 5.20 -4.98 16.60
CA ILE A 46 6.47 -5.14 15.86
C ILE A 46 6.23 -4.84 14.37
N ASP A 47 5.13 -5.34 13.84
CA ASP A 47 4.64 -5.07 12.49
C ASP A 47 3.10 -5.20 12.46
N PRO A 48 2.42 -4.82 11.36
CA PRO A 48 0.97 -4.92 11.27
C PRO A 48 0.48 -6.33 10.87
N GLY A 49 1.35 -7.32 10.67
CA GLY A 49 1.01 -8.63 10.10
C GLY A 49 -0.07 -9.40 10.86
N THR A 50 -0.20 -9.18 12.17
CA THR A 50 -1.23 -9.79 13.02
C THR A 50 -2.38 -8.85 13.38
N MET A 51 -2.39 -7.62 12.84
CA MET A 51 -3.43 -6.64 13.13
C MET A 51 -4.68 -6.91 12.29
N SER A 52 -5.86 -6.56 12.84
CA SER A 52 -7.11 -6.66 12.10
C SER A 52 -7.18 -5.61 10.99
N PRO A 53 -7.55 -5.98 9.75
CA PRO A 53 -7.76 -5.01 8.66
C PRO A 53 -8.80 -3.93 9.00
N TYR A 54 -9.77 -4.22 9.87
CA TYR A 54 -10.75 -3.22 10.34
C TYR A 54 -10.14 -2.10 11.18
N GLN A 55 -9.00 -2.34 11.83
CA GLN A 55 -8.34 -1.34 12.67
C GLN A 55 -7.15 -0.65 11.99
N HIS A 56 -6.48 -1.37 11.10
CA HIS A 56 -5.21 -0.91 10.51
C HIS A 56 -5.28 -0.69 9.01
N GLY A 57 -6.31 -1.22 8.34
CA GLY A 57 -6.36 -1.28 6.88
C GLY A 57 -5.53 -2.43 6.32
N GLU A 58 -5.12 -2.30 5.06
CA GLU A 58 -4.29 -3.28 4.36
C GLU A 58 -2.91 -3.43 4.98
N VAL A 59 -2.41 -4.65 5.04
CA VAL A 59 -0.99 -4.94 5.30
C VAL A 59 -0.25 -4.98 3.95
N PHE A 60 0.59 -3.98 3.72
CA PHE A 60 1.42 -3.91 2.52
C PHE A 60 2.71 -4.72 2.70
N VAL A 61 3.12 -5.48 1.66
CA VAL A 61 4.31 -6.33 1.72
C VAL A 61 5.36 -5.84 0.72
N THR A 62 6.60 -5.66 1.19
CA THR A 62 7.75 -5.28 0.34
C THR A 62 8.39 -6.49 -0.34
N ASP A 63 9.26 -6.25 -1.33
CA ASP A 63 9.96 -7.34 -2.04
C ASP A 63 10.80 -8.21 -1.10
N ASP A 64 11.41 -7.63 -0.07
CA ASP A 64 12.22 -8.33 0.93
C ASP A 64 11.39 -8.93 2.09
N GLY A 65 10.06 -8.95 1.96
CA GLY A 65 9.14 -9.65 2.85
C GLY A 65 8.84 -8.92 4.17
N ALA A 66 8.92 -7.60 4.22
CA ALA A 66 8.38 -6.85 5.35
C ALA A 66 6.87 -6.70 5.24
N GLU A 67 6.15 -7.01 6.32
CA GLU A 67 4.78 -6.60 6.53
C GLU A 67 4.78 -5.17 7.09
N THR A 68 4.07 -4.27 6.43
CA THR A 68 4.18 -2.83 6.67
C THR A 68 2.83 -2.13 6.63
N ASP A 69 2.82 -0.87 7.07
CA ASP A 69 1.68 0.03 6.96
C ASP A 69 1.30 0.28 5.49
N LEU A 70 0.02 0.54 5.23
CA LEU A 70 -0.54 0.81 3.90
C LEU A 70 0.07 2.06 3.21
N ASP A 71 0.61 2.99 3.99
CA ASP A 71 1.25 4.20 3.46
C ASP A 71 2.46 3.86 2.57
N LEU A 72 3.16 2.73 2.82
CA LEU A 72 4.25 2.30 1.96
C LEU A 72 3.78 2.00 0.53
N GLY A 73 2.56 1.50 0.38
CA GLY A 73 1.92 1.34 -0.92
C GLY A 73 1.76 2.68 -1.65
N HIS A 74 1.32 3.73 -0.94
CA HIS A 74 1.26 5.07 -1.52
C HIS A 74 2.63 5.59 -1.93
N TYR A 75 3.66 5.39 -1.10
CA TYR A 75 5.02 5.83 -1.42
C TYR A 75 5.55 5.15 -2.69
N GLU A 76 5.41 3.83 -2.78
CA GLU A 76 5.84 3.08 -3.97
C GLU A 76 5.06 3.52 -5.21
N ARG A 77 3.74 3.71 -5.12
CA ARG A 77 2.89 4.16 -6.24
C ARG A 77 3.27 5.55 -6.75
N PHE A 78 3.57 6.49 -5.83
CA PHE A 78 3.91 7.86 -6.19
C PHE A 78 5.34 7.99 -6.69
N ILE A 79 6.31 7.47 -5.92
CA ILE A 79 7.73 7.67 -6.21
C ILE A 79 8.22 6.68 -7.27
N ASP A 80 7.50 5.56 -7.47
CA ASP A 80 7.86 4.50 -8.40
C ASP A 80 9.24 3.92 -8.08
N ILE A 81 9.38 3.46 -6.84
CA ILE A 81 10.53 2.74 -6.29
C ILE A 81 10.02 1.53 -5.51
N ASN A 82 10.85 0.52 -5.31
CA ASN A 82 10.56 -0.56 -4.37
C ASN A 82 11.18 -0.24 -3.02
N LEU A 83 10.38 -0.28 -1.97
CA LEU A 83 10.80 -0.06 -0.60
C LEU A 83 11.26 -1.36 0.05
N THR A 84 11.95 -1.22 1.19
CA THR A 84 12.57 -2.34 1.92
C THR A 84 12.13 -2.38 3.38
N LYS A 85 12.57 -3.42 4.12
CA LYS A 85 12.37 -3.52 5.59
C LYS A 85 12.83 -2.30 6.36
N GLY A 86 13.81 -1.57 5.83
CA GLY A 86 14.31 -0.33 6.39
C GLY A 86 13.34 0.84 6.27
N SER A 87 12.34 0.74 5.41
CA SER A 87 11.39 1.83 5.12
C SER A 87 10.21 1.91 6.10
N ASN A 88 9.97 0.88 6.94
CA ASN A 88 8.93 0.92 7.98
C ASN A 88 9.48 0.55 9.36
N ILE A 89 9.45 1.49 10.28
CA ILE A 89 9.96 1.36 11.64
C ILE A 89 8.83 1.64 12.63
N THR A 90 8.54 0.66 13.48
CA THR A 90 7.56 0.78 14.57
C THR A 90 8.24 0.99 15.92
N THR A 91 7.53 1.57 16.87
CA THR A 91 7.99 1.62 18.26
C THR A 91 8.37 0.22 18.76
N GLY A 92 7.55 -0.79 18.44
CA GLY A 92 7.81 -2.18 18.83
C GLY A 92 9.15 -2.69 18.33
N LYS A 93 9.49 -2.50 17.04
CA LYS A 93 10.79 -2.88 16.47
C LYS A 93 11.96 -2.20 17.19
N VAL A 94 11.84 -0.90 17.49
CA VAL A 94 12.89 -0.13 18.16
C VAL A 94 13.13 -0.65 19.57
N TYR A 95 12.06 -0.78 20.37
CA TYR A 95 12.17 -1.26 21.75
C TYR A 95 12.65 -2.70 21.81
N TRP A 96 12.14 -3.57 20.94
CA TRP A 96 12.58 -4.97 20.86
C TRP A 96 14.07 -5.09 20.60
N ASN A 97 14.62 -4.28 19.68
CA ASN A 97 16.05 -4.28 19.40
C ASN A 97 16.88 -3.79 20.60
N VAL A 98 16.45 -2.71 21.26
CA VAL A 98 17.17 -2.17 22.43
C VAL A 98 17.12 -3.17 23.60
N LEU A 99 15.97 -3.79 23.87
CA LEU A 99 15.84 -4.80 24.92
C LEU A 99 16.69 -6.05 24.64
N ASN A 100 16.73 -6.51 23.38
CA ASN A 100 17.60 -7.63 23.00
C ASN A 100 19.09 -7.29 23.16
N LYS A 101 19.51 -6.08 22.80
CA LYS A 101 20.88 -5.58 23.04
C LYS A 101 21.19 -5.54 24.53
N GLU A 102 20.26 -5.09 25.37
CA GLU A 102 20.40 -5.09 26.83
C GLU A 102 20.59 -6.52 27.36
N ARG A 103 19.74 -7.46 26.98
CA ARG A 103 19.83 -8.86 27.39
C ARG A 103 21.13 -9.55 26.97
N ARG A 104 21.74 -9.18 25.85
CA ARG A 104 23.06 -9.66 25.42
C ARG A 104 24.24 -9.00 26.14
N GLY A 105 24.00 -7.93 26.91
CA GLY A 105 25.04 -7.17 27.59
C GLY A 105 25.76 -6.13 26.74
N ASP A 106 25.21 -5.76 25.57
CA ASP A 106 25.84 -4.83 24.63
C ASP A 106 26.06 -3.42 25.25
N TYR A 107 25.33 -3.09 26.31
CA TYR A 107 25.45 -1.81 27.02
C TYR A 107 26.42 -1.82 28.20
N LEU A 108 27.14 -2.92 28.42
CA LEU A 108 28.23 -3.04 29.43
C LEU A 108 27.81 -2.60 30.85
N GLY A 109 26.61 -3.00 31.29
CA GLY A 109 26.08 -2.68 32.61
C GLY A 109 25.56 -1.25 32.82
N LYS A 110 25.48 -0.45 31.77
CA LYS A 110 24.89 0.90 31.83
C LYS A 110 23.37 0.83 32.01
N THR A 111 22.80 1.81 32.69
CA THR A 111 21.35 2.01 32.72
C THR A 111 20.85 2.37 31.33
N VAL A 112 19.92 1.57 30.78
CA VAL A 112 19.31 1.80 29.46
C VAL A 112 18.08 2.69 29.63
N GLN A 113 18.00 3.79 28.87
CA GLN A 113 16.97 4.83 28.97
C GLN A 113 16.45 5.20 27.58
N VAL A 114 15.31 5.89 27.51
CA VAL A 114 14.79 6.40 26.24
C VAL A 114 15.83 7.29 25.55
N ILE A 115 16.39 8.25 26.29
CA ILE A 115 17.55 9.04 25.85
C ILE A 115 18.78 8.55 26.60
N PRO A 116 19.86 8.09 25.94
CA PRO A 116 20.08 8.13 24.49
C PRO A 116 19.74 6.84 23.74
N HIS A 117 19.37 5.73 24.41
CA HIS A 117 19.42 4.40 23.79
C HIS A 117 18.34 4.19 22.74
N ILE A 118 17.07 4.52 23.06
CA ILE A 118 15.94 4.44 22.09
C ILE A 118 16.12 5.49 20.99
N THR A 119 16.48 6.72 21.35
CA THR A 119 16.68 7.78 20.35
C THR A 119 17.85 7.48 19.41
N ASN A 120 18.93 6.87 19.90
CA ASN A 120 20.05 6.45 19.05
C ASN A 120 19.65 5.32 18.10
N GLU A 121 18.86 4.35 18.57
CA GLU A 121 18.34 3.28 17.70
C GLU A 121 17.46 3.86 16.58
N ILE A 122 16.59 4.83 16.89
CA ILE A 122 15.75 5.51 15.89
C ILE A 122 16.61 6.27 14.87
N LYS A 123 17.59 7.07 15.34
CA LYS A 123 18.49 7.82 14.45
C LYS A 123 19.30 6.89 13.55
N GLN A 124 19.77 5.76 14.08
CA GLN A 124 20.50 4.79 13.30
C GLN A 124 19.66 4.27 12.12
N ARG A 125 18.35 4.01 12.31
CA ARG A 125 17.45 3.61 11.22
C ARG A 125 17.33 4.67 10.11
N VAL A 126 17.38 5.95 10.47
CA VAL A 126 17.39 7.04 9.47
C VAL A 126 18.68 7.01 8.65
N TYR A 127 19.82 6.77 9.31
CA TYR A 127 21.12 6.74 8.64
C TYR A 127 21.31 5.47 7.81
N ASP A 128 20.84 4.31 8.30
CA ASP A 128 20.95 3.03 7.63
C ASP A 128 20.27 3.03 6.25
N VAL A 129 19.04 3.58 6.18
CA VAL A 129 18.31 3.62 4.89
C VAL A 129 18.97 4.60 3.90
N ALA A 130 19.54 5.69 4.38
CA ALA A 130 20.32 6.61 3.53
C ALA A 130 21.53 5.90 2.90
N ALA A 131 22.21 5.07 3.71
CA ALA A 131 23.40 4.35 3.27
C ALA A 131 23.06 3.17 2.35
N SER A 132 22.04 2.36 2.70
CA SER A 132 21.64 1.18 1.91
C SER A 132 21.15 1.56 0.52
N ASP A 133 20.32 2.59 0.44
CA ASP A 133 19.72 3.02 -0.82
C ASP A 133 20.63 3.96 -1.62
N GLY A 134 21.70 4.48 -0.98
CA GLY A 134 22.60 5.49 -1.57
C GLY A 134 21.81 6.74 -2.00
N ALA A 135 20.84 7.16 -1.18
CA ALA A 135 19.95 8.25 -1.49
C ALA A 135 20.59 9.62 -1.25
N ASP A 136 20.28 10.58 -2.12
CA ASP A 136 20.65 11.99 -1.93
C ASP A 136 19.73 12.65 -0.88
N VAL A 137 18.46 12.25 -0.85
CA VAL A 137 17.43 12.76 0.07
C VAL A 137 16.67 11.59 0.69
N VAL A 138 16.55 11.60 2.02
CA VAL A 138 15.69 10.72 2.80
C VAL A 138 14.50 11.50 3.31
N ILE A 139 13.29 11.09 2.97
CA ILE A 139 12.05 11.64 3.52
C ILE A 139 11.57 10.68 4.61
N THR A 140 11.38 11.15 5.83
CA THR A 140 10.84 10.33 6.92
C THR A 140 9.52 10.94 7.41
N GLU A 141 8.43 10.20 7.22
CA GLU A 141 7.13 10.56 7.77
C GLU A 141 7.00 10.04 9.21
N ILE A 142 6.60 10.91 10.11
CA ILE A 142 6.31 10.55 11.50
C ILE A 142 4.82 10.31 11.65
N GLY A 143 4.45 9.09 11.99
CA GLY A 143 3.07 8.69 12.28
C GLY A 143 2.53 9.36 13.54
N GLY A 144 1.21 9.37 13.68
CA GLY A 144 0.51 10.04 14.78
C GLY A 144 0.43 11.55 14.61
N THR A 145 0.03 12.22 15.67
CA THR A 145 -0.18 13.67 15.74
C THR A 145 0.81 14.28 16.73
N VAL A 146 1.35 15.45 16.44
CA VAL A 146 2.25 16.16 17.36
C VAL A 146 1.51 16.43 18.66
N GLY A 147 2.09 15.99 19.78
CA GLY A 147 1.50 16.02 21.11
C GLY A 147 1.08 14.63 21.63
N ASP A 148 1.00 13.62 20.74
CA ASP A 148 0.75 12.25 21.16
C ASP A 148 1.95 11.69 21.93
N ILE A 149 1.68 11.02 23.06
CA ILE A 149 2.72 10.45 23.93
C ILE A 149 3.58 9.44 23.18
N GLU A 150 2.94 8.63 22.35
CA GLU A 150 3.56 7.55 21.59
C GLU A 150 4.61 8.06 20.60
N SER A 151 4.44 9.27 20.06
CA SER A 151 5.34 9.87 19.08
C SER A 151 6.57 10.54 19.68
N LEU A 152 6.59 10.81 20.99
CA LEU A 152 7.65 11.60 21.64
C LEU A 152 9.06 11.06 21.43
N PRO A 153 9.35 9.74 21.50
CA PRO A 153 10.69 9.23 21.23
C PRO A 153 11.16 9.50 19.79
N PHE A 154 10.26 9.42 18.81
CA PHE A 154 10.56 9.75 17.42
C PHE A 154 10.81 11.24 17.25
N MET A 155 9.98 12.10 17.84
CA MET A 155 10.15 13.55 17.78
C MET A 155 11.49 13.98 18.40
N GLU A 156 11.85 13.40 19.55
CA GLU A 156 13.14 13.69 20.18
C GLU A 156 14.31 13.21 19.32
N ALA A 157 14.20 12.04 18.71
CA ALA A 157 15.24 11.50 17.83
C ALA A 157 15.46 12.41 16.60
N ILE A 158 14.40 12.82 15.89
CA ILE A 158 14.55 13.69 14.70
C ILE A 158 15.07 15.08 15.08
N ARG A 159 14.70 15.59 16.27
CA ARG A 159 15.29 16.84 16.79
C ARG A 159 16.81 16.73 16.97
N GLN A 160 17.29 15.57 17.46
CA GLN A 160 18.73 15.29 17.64
C GLN A 160 19.47 15.17 16.30
N VAL A 161 18.85 14.57 15.27
CA VAL A 161 19.47 14.42 13.93
C VAL A 161 19.99 15.77 13.40
N LYS A 162 19.21 16.86 13.52
CA LYS A 162 19.62 18.20 13.04
C LYS A 162 20.91 18.71 13.67
N LYS A 163 21.18 18.31 14.93
CA LYS A 163 22.43 18.66 15.63
C LYS A 163 23.60 17.80 15.15
N GLU A 164 23.35 16.54 14.80
CA GLU A 164 24.42 15.57 14.45
C GLU A 164 24.91 15.73 13.02
N VAL A 165 23.99 15.90 12.05
CA VAL A 165 24.34 15.95 10.63
C VAL A 165 24.58 17.40 10.14
N GLY A 166 24.03 18.38 10.82
CA GLY A 166 24.14 19.79 10.44
C GLY A 166 22.80 20.44 10.11
N ARG A 167 22.72 21.75 10.39
CA ARG A 167 21.46 22.49 10.24
C ARG A 167 20.98 22.63 8.79
N ASN A 168 21.89 22.63 7.84
CA ASN A 168 21.61 22.77 6.42
C ASN A 168 21.30 21.41 5.74
N ASP A 169 21.40 20.32 6.49
CA ASP A 169 21.18 18.96 6.00
C ASP A 169 19.86 18.36 6.50
N VAL A 170 19.08 19.11 7.30
CA VAL A 170 17.79 18.68 7.85
C VAL A 170 16.74 19.77 7.66
N LEU A 171 15.56 19.33 7.20
CA LEU A 171 14.39 20.16 6.99
C LEU A 171 13.16 19.54 7.64
N TYR A 172 12.33 20.37 8.31
CA TYR A 172 11.08 19.94 8.91
C TYR A 172 9.89 20.51 8.14
N ILE A 173 9.04 19.62 7.63
CA ILE A 173 7.74 19.94 7.03
C ILE A 173 6.66 19.60 8.05
N HIS A 174 5.76 20.53 8.32
CA HIS A 174 4.65 20.30 9.23
C HIS A 174 3.32 20.41 8.48
N VAL A 175 2.58 19.29 8.38
CA VAL A 175 1.27 19.22 7.75
C VAL A 175 0.21 19.55 8.78
N THR A 176 -0.64 20.54 8.51
CA THR A 176 -1.65 21.03 9.43
C THR A 176 -3.01 21.21 8.76
N LEU A 177 -4.04 21.48 9.55
CA LEU A 177 -5.39 21.77 9.09
C LEU A 177 -5.75 23.24 9.29
N VAL A 178 -6.28 23.86 8.24
CA VAL A 178 -6.97 25.16 8.28
C VAL A 178 -8.45 24.91 8.00
N PRO A 179 -9.25 24.57 9.02
CA PRO A 179 -10.64 24.17 8.82
C PRO A 179 -11.52 25.34 8.40
N TYR A 180 -12.48 25.05 7.52
CA TYR A 180 -13.58 25.94 7.21
C TYR A 180 -14.72 25.73 8.20
N ILE A 181 -15.11 26.79 8.91
CA ILE A 181 -16.23 26.74 9.85
C ILE A 181 -17.47 27.27 9.14
N SER A 182 -18.34 26.36 8.71
CA SER A 182 -19.54 26.69 7.92
C SER A 182 -20.44 27.72 8.61
N ALA A 183 -20.63 27.60 9.94
CA ALA A 183 -21.44 28.54 10.71
C ALA A 183 -20.87 29.98 10.75
N ALA A 184 -19.54 30.12 10.62
CA ALA A 184 -18.86 31.42 10.60
C ALA A 184 -18.55 31.89 9.16
N GLY A 185 -18.66 31.03 8.17
CA GLY A 185 -18.36 31.32 6.77
C GLY A 185 -16.89 31.58 6.47
N GLU A 186 -15.96 31.11 7.33
CA GLU A 186 -14.54 31.46 7.21
C GLU A 186 -13.59 30.31 7.58
N LEU A 187 -12.36 30.36 7.04
CA LEU A 187 -11.25 29.52 7.40
C LEU A 187 -10.62 30.00 8.73
N LYS A 188 -10.19 29.04 9.57
CA LYS A 188 -9.59 29.33 10.89
C LYS A 188 -8.12 28.88 10.97
N THR A 189 -7.22 29.82 11.16
CA THR A 189 -5.77 29.59 11.28
C THR A 189 -5.31 29.15 12.69
N LYS A 190 -6.17 29.26 13.71
CA LYS A 190 -5.84 28.91 15.10
C LYS A 190 -5.38 27.49 15.31
N PRO A 191 -6.03 26.44 14.72
CA PRO A 191 -5.57 25.06 14.89
C PRO A 191 -4.14 24.86 14.41
N THR A 192 -3.76 25.41 13.26
CA THR A 192 -2.38 25.40 12.75
C THR A 192 -1.40 26.07 13.73
N GLN A 193 -1.74 27.27 14.25
CA GLN A 193 -0.90 27.99 15.21
C GLN A 193 -0.66 27.18 16.49
N HIS A 194 -1.69 26.49 17.01
CA HIS A 194 -1.59 25.64 18.19
C HIS A 194 -0.73 24.41 17.91
N SER A 195 -0.90 23.75 16.76
CA SER A 195 -0.10 22.61 16.37
C SER A 195 1.38 22.94 16.24
N VAL A 196 1.71 24.08 15.61
CA VAL A 196 3.10 24.57 15.53
C VAL A 196 3.66 24.94 16.91
N LYS A 197 2.84 25.52 17.79
CA LYS A 197 3.26 25.79 19.18
C LYS A 197 3.62 24.50 19.90
N GLU A 198 2.85 23.43 19.73
CA GLU A 198 3.13 22.12 20.32
C GLU A 198 4.43 21.54 19.78
N LEU A 199 4.64 21.55 18.45
CA LEU A 199 5.90 21.12 17.83
C LEU A 199 7.12 21.90 18.36
N ARG A 200 6.98 23.22 18.55
CA ARG A 200 8.02 24.08 19.13
C ARG A 200 8.31 23.75 20.59
N SER A 201 7.31 23.31 21.36
CA SER A 201 7.52 22.91 22.76
C SER A 201 8.45 21.71 22.89
N ILE A 202 8.50 20.84 21.86
CA ILE A 202 9.42 19.72 21.74
C ILE A 202 10.82 20.17 21.25
N GLY A 203 10.96 21.42 20.82
CA GLY A 203 12.22 21.99 20.32
C GLY A 203 12.42 21.86 18.81
N ILE A 204 11.34 21.64 18.04
CA ILE A 204 11.37 21.57 16.58
C ILE A 204 10.67 22.81 16.01
N GLN A 205 11.40 23.63 15.25
CA GLN A 205 10.84 24.70 14.43
C GLN A 205 10.57 24.15 13.02
N PRO A 206 9.33 24.19 12.50
CA PRO A 206 9.08 23.82 11.13
C PRO A 206 9.73 24.82 10.17
N ASP A 207 10.30 24.31 9.08
CA ASP A 207 10.87 25.11 8.00
C ASP A 207 9.81 25.41 6.92
N ILE A 208 8.82 24.52 6.77
CA ILE A 208 7.71 24.62 5.80
C ILE A 208 6.41 24.17 6.49
N LEU A 209 5.31 24.87 6.21
CA LEU A 209 3.97 24.47 6.58
C LEU A 209 3.21 24.01 5.33
N VAL A 210 2.60 22.83 5.40
CA VAL A 210 1.64 22.37 4.39
C VAL A 210 0.25 22.44 5.01
N CYS A 211 -0.55 23.38 4.55
CA CYS A 211 -1.84 23.75 5.13
C CYS A 211 -2.97 23.06 4.36
N ARG A 212 -3.50 21.98 4.90
CA ARG A 212 -4.68 21.30 4.37
C ARG A 212 -5.90 22.18 4.56
N ALA A 213 -6.63 22.47 3.50
CA ALA A 213 -7.82 23.32 3.52
C ALA A 213 -8.85 22.86 2.47
N GLU A 214 -10.14 23.14 2.73
CA GLU A 214 -11.22 22.90 1.77
C GLU A 214 -11.39 24.06 0.77
N LYS A 215 -10.92 25.24 1.14
CA LYS A 215 -11.02 26.47 0.34
C LYS A 215 -9.66 27.17 0.25
N PRO A 216 -9.41 27.93 -0.81
CA PRO A 216 -8.15 28.67 -0.99
C PRO A 216 -7.82 29.59 0.18
N LEU A 217 -6.54 29.60 0.56
CA LEU A 217 -6.00 30.51 1.56
C LEU A 217 -5.80 31.91 0.93
N THR A 218 -6.32 32.93 1.58
CA THR A 218 -6.02 34.30 1.15
C THR A 218 -4.57 34.67 1.46
N LYS A 219 -4.04 35.66 0.75
CA LYS A 219 -2.70 36.20 1.02
C LYS A 219 -2.53 36.62 2.49
N ASP A 220 -3.53 37.33 3.05
CA ASP A 220 -3.51 37.76 4.45
C ASP A 220 -3.44 36.57 5.42
N MET A 221 -4.08 35.45 5.07
CA MET A 221 -4.01 34.23 5.89
C MET A 221 -2.62 33.58 5.80
N LYS A 222 -2.02 33.51 4.60
CA LYS A 222 -0.63 33.02 4.45
C LYS A 222 0.34 33.90 5.24
N GLN A 223 0.22 35.21 5.17
CA GLN A 223 1.04 36.16 5.97
C GLN A 223 0.82 35.99 7.48
N LYS A 224 -0.43 35.85 7.91
CA LYS A 224 -0.76 35.58 9.31
C LYS A 224 -0.14 34.27 9.81
N LEU A 225 -0.24 33.19 9.05
CA LEU A 225 0.38 31.91 9.39
C LEU A 225 1.91 32.05 9.43
N ALA A 226 2.51 32.70 8.45
CA ALA A 226 3.94 32.96 8.40
C ALA A 226 4.43 33.67 9.67
N LEU A 227 3.75 34.76 10.06
CA LEU A 227 4.08 35.54 11.26
C LEU A 227 3.94 34.72 12.55
N PHE A 228 2.81 34.05 12.77
CA PHE A 228 2.55 33.33 14.02
C PHE A 228 3.35 32.04 14.16
N CYS A 229 3.69 31.40 13.04
CA CYS A 229 4.44 30.14 13.01
C CYS A 229 5.93 30.33 12.77
N ASP A 230 6.39 31.59 12.55
CA ASP A 230 7.79 31.96 12.32
C ASP A 230 8.38 31.17 11.13
N VAL A 231 7.70 31.24 9.99
CA VAL A 231 8.13 30.69 8.71
C VAL A 231 8.04 31.76 7.62
N GLU A 232 8.79 31.60 6.53
CA GLU A 232 8.68 32.50 5.40
C GLU A 232 7.29 32.39 4.74
N GLU A 233 6.71 33.50 4.24
CA GLU A 233 5.40 33.49 3.56
C GLU A 233 5.38 32.48 2.41
N LYS A 234 6.46 32.40 1.60
CA LYS A 234 6.58 31.41 0.52
C LYS A 234 6.61 29.95 0.99
N ALA A 235 6.93 29.70 2.27
CA ALA A 235 6.97 28.39 2.87
C ALA A 235 5.63 27.96 3.51
N VAL A 236 4.58 28.77 3.37
CA VAL A 236 3.19 28.40 3.70
C VAL A 236 2.54 27.87 2.44
N ILE A 237 2.58 26.56 2.28
CA ILE A 237 2.09 25.81 1.12
C ILE A 237 0.61 25.48 1.32
N GLU A 238 -0.21 25.84 0.36
CA GLU A 238 -1.61 25.43 0.31
C GLU A 238 -1.75 23.99 -0.20
N ASN A 239 -2.61 23.20 0.43
CA ASN A 239 -2.97 21.86 -0.01
C ASN A 239 -4.49 21.69 0.03
N LEU A 240 -5.15 21.95 -1.09
CA LEU A 240 -6.59 21.82 -1.22
C LEU A 240 -7.03 20.35 -1.40
N THR A 241 -8.32 20.12 -1.22
CA THR A 241 -8.93 18.83 -1.57
C THR A 241 -8.89 18.64 -3.07
N ALA A 242 -8.21 17.58 -3.52
CA ALA A 242 -8.08 17.21 -4.93
C ALA A 242 -9.15 16.18 -5.32
N ASP A 243 -9.52 16.12 -6.60
CA ASP A 243 -10.44 15.11 -7.14
C ASP A 243 -9.83 13.71 -7.14
N THR A 244 -8.50 13.64 -7.24
CA THR A 244 -7.72 12.41 -7.13
C THR A 244 -6.42 12.69 -6.37
N ILE A 245 -5.95 11.71 -5.58
CA ILE A 245 -4.67 11.85 -4.87
C ILE A 245 -3.49 12.08 -5.82
N TYR A 246 -3.58 11.59 -7.05
CA TYR A 246 -2.54 11.77 -8.08
C TYR A 246 -2.43 13.19 -8.63
N GLU A 247 -3.39 14.07 -8.34
CA GLU A 247 -3.30 15.51 -8.67
C GLU A 247 -2.40 16.27 -7.67
N VAL A 248 -2.26 15.75 -6.44
CA VAL A 248 -1.52 16.43 -5.36
C VAL A 248 -0.08 16.80 -5.73
N PRO A 249 0.72 15.96 -6.41
CA PRO A 249 2.07 16.36 -6.84
C PRO A 249 2.08 17.59 -7.76
N LEU A 250 1.09 17.73 -8.66
CA LEU A 250 0.98 18.89 -9.55
C LEU A 250 0.65 20.16 -8.76
N MET A 251 -0.30 20.07 -7.82
CA MET A 251 -0.65 21.18 -6.93
C MET A 251 0.55 21.62 -6.07
N MET A 252 1.30 20.68 -5.52
CA MET A 252 2.51 20.97 -4.74
C MET A 252 3.62 21.61 -5.59
N GLN A 253 3.74 21.21 -6.87
CA GLN A 253 4.64 21.84 -7.82
C GLN A 253 4.27 23.30 -8.10
N GLU A 254 2.98 23.58 -8.28
CA GLU A 254 2.45 24.94 -8.51
C GLU A 254 2.75 25.85 -7.31
N GLU A 255 2.54 25.36 -6.09
CA GLU A 255 2.91 26.05 -4.84
C GLU A 255 4.44 26.16 -4.63
N GLY A 256 5.24 25.43 -5.42
CA GLY A 256 6.72 25.49 -5.40
C GLY A 256 7.36 24.73 -4.23
N LEU A 257 6.66 23.74 -3.65
CA LEU A 257 7.16 22.98 -2.49
C LEU A 257 8.55 22.39 -2.73
N ASP A 258 8.75 21.71 -3.84
CA ASP A 258 10.00 21.05 -4.21
C ASP A 258 11.15 22.05 -4.37
N ARG A 259 10.90 23.21 -4.99
CA ARG A 259 11.88 24.29 -5.15
C ARG A 259 12.29 24.87 -3.80
N ILE A 260 11.30 25.15 -2.94
CA ILE A 260 11.56 25.71 -1.60
C ILE A 260 12.36 24.72 -0.75
N VAL A 261 12.04 23.42 -0.85
CA VAL A 261 12.79 22.35 -0.16
C VAL A 261 14.26 22.36 -0.59
N LEU A 262 14.53 22.38 -1.90
CA LEU A 262 15.89 22.33 -2.44
C LEU A 262 16.67 23.61 -2.11
N GLU A 263 16.05 24.78 -2.22
CA GLU A 263 16.64 26.06 -1.79
C GLU A 263 17.07 26.02 -0.31
N LYS A 264 16.20 25.53 0.58
CA LYS A 264 16.49 25.44 2.03
C LYS A 264 17.57 24.39 2.36
N LEU A 265 17.67 23.32 1.57
CA LEU A 265 18.72 22.31 1.71
C LEU A 265 20.03 22.68 1.01
N GLY A 266 20.06 23.80 0.28
CA GLY A 266 21.24 24.24 -0.48
C GLY A 266 21.64 23.26 -1.58
N MET A 267 20.66 22.66 -2.25
CA MET A 267 20.86 21.70 -3.32
C MET A 267 20.62 22.37 -4.68
N ASP A 268 21.53 22.11 -5.63
CA ASP A 268 21.29 22.43 -7.03
C ASP A 268 20.22 21.51 -7.60
N TYR A 269 19.40 22.01 -8.54
CA TYR A 269 18.33 21.24 -9.12
C TYR A 269 18.06 21.57 -10.59
N SER A 270 17.69 20.53 -11.34
CA SER A 270 17.18 20.66 -12.71
C SER A 270 15.69 21.06 -12.72
N PRO A 271 15.17 21.64 -13.80
CA PRO A 271 13.73 21.80 -13.98
C PRO A 271 13.00 20.47 -13.80
N VAL A 272 11.85 20.50 -13.13
CA VAL A 272 11.01 19.31 -12.97
C VAL A 272 10.21 19.09 -14.26
N ASN A 273 10.17 17.84 -14.73
CA ASN A 273 9.26 17.43 -15.80
C ASN A 273 8.14 16.56 -15.23
N MET A 274 6.91 17.04 -15.30
CA MET A 274 5.69 16.36 -14.84
C MET A 274 4.70 16.12 -15.99
N GLU A 275 5.10 16.20 -17.25
CA GLU A 275 4.19 16.08 -18.40
C GLU A 275 3.47 14.74 -18.43
N ASP A 276 4.22 13.62 -18.28
CA ASP A 276 3.63 12.27 -18.27
C ASP A 276 2.65 12.10 -17.10
N TRP A 277 3.00 12.66 -15.94
CA TRP A 277 2.13 12.64 -14.75
C TRP A 277 0.86 13.48 -14.96
N ALA A 278 0.97 14.65 -15.56
CA ALA A 278 -0.17 15.51 -15.89
C ALA A 278 -1.09 14.84 -16.92
N GLN A 279 -0.53 14.18 -17.95
CA GLN A 279 -1.31 13.40 -18.91
C GLN A 279 -2.05 12.25 -18.23
N MET A 280 -1.42 11.54 -17.31
CA MET A 280 -2.04 10.48 -16.52
C MET A 280 -3.21 11.04 -15.68
N VAL A 281 -3.01 12.13 -14.95
CA VAL A 281 -4.07 12.80 -14.17
C VAL A 281 -5.23 13.23 -15.07
N ASN A 282 -4.94 13.74 -16.26
CA ASN A 282 -5.99 14.11 -17.24
C ASN A 282 -6.83 12.89 -17.67
N LYS A 283 -6.22 11.72 -17.88
CA LYS A 283 -6.96 10.47 -18.18
C LYS A 283 -7.84 10.04 -17.01
N ILE A 284 -7.39 10.20 -15.77
CA ILE A 284 -8.21 9.90 -14.58
C ILE A 284 -9.46 10.80 -14.55
N LYS A 285 -9.29 12.10 -14.83
CA LYS A 285 -10.39 13.09 -14.78
C LYS A 285 -11.33 13.00 -15.99
N ASN A 286 -10.86 12.56 -17.15
CA ASN A 286 -11.59 12.55 -18.42
C ASN A 286 -11.56 11.18 -19.13
N PRO A 287 -11.98 10.08 -18.47
CA PRO A 287 -11.94 8.74 -19.07
C PRO A 287 -12.93 8.62 -20.23
N GLN A 288 -12.53 7.97 -21.33
CA GLN A 288 -13.38 7.80 -22.52
C GLN A 288 -14.35 6.63 -22.40
N LYS A 289 -14.07 5.66 -21.53
CA LYS A 289 -14.85 4.45 -21.32
C LYS A 289 -15.25 4.29 -19.86
N LYS A 290 -16.22 3.41 -19.59
CA LYS A 290 -16.62 3.06 -18.22
C LYS A 290 -16.85 1.55 -18.15
N VAL A 291 -16.44 0.93 -17.06
CA VAL A 291 -16.68 -0.48 -16.78
C VAL A 291 -17.04 -0.67 -15.31
N LYS A 292 -18.02 -1.53 -15.02
CA LYS A 292 -18.39 -1.94 -13.64
C LYS A 292 -17.74 -3.29 -13.36
N VAL A 293 -16.98 -3.37 -12.27
CA VAL A 293 -16.29 -4.59 -11.79
C VAL A 293 -16.77 -4.87 -10.37
N ALA A 294 -17.23 -6.11 -10.13
CA ALA A 294 -17.56 -6.54 -8.77
C ALA A 294 -16.29 -6.99 -8.04
N VAL A 295 -16.13 -6.54 -6.80
CA VAL A 295 -15.09 -7.01 -5.86
C VAL A 295 -15.79 -7.74 -4.73
N VAL A 296 -15.65 -9.08 -4.69
CA VAL A 296 -16.33 -9.96 -3.74
C VAL A 296 -15.41 -10.25 -2.57
N GLY A 297 -15.61 -9.57 -1.46
CA GLY A 297 -14.75 -9.64 -0.29
C GLY A 297 -15.52 -9.67 1.03
N LYS A 298 -14.80 -9.78 2.14
CA LYS A 298 -15.38 -9.74 3.48
C LYS A 298 -15.14 -8.45 4.27
N TYR A 299 -14.26 -7.57 3.77
CA TYR A 299 -13.93 -6.28 4.41
C TYR A 299 -14.45 -5.10 3.58
N VAL A 300 -15.57 -5.31 2.88
CA VAL A 300 -16.10 -4.35 1.89
C VAL A 300 -16.62 -3.04 2.50
N GLU A 301 -16.88 -3.01 3.80
CA GLU A 301 -17.29 -1.79 4.52
C GLU A 301 -16.12 -0.83 4.80
N LEU A 302 -14.88 -1.32 4.71
CA LEU A 302 -13.67 -0.54 4.96
C LEU A 302 -12.80 -0.49 3.70
N PRO A 303 -12.87 0.59 2.91
CA PRO A 303 -12.10 0.73 1.65
C PRO A 303 -10.59 0.51 1.83
N ASP A 304 -10.03 0.96 2.96
CA ASP A 304 -8.60 0.84 3.25
C ASP A 304 -8.11 -0.61 3.41
N ALA A 305 -9.01 -1.58 3.64
CA ALA A 305 -8.66 -3.00 3.71
C ALA A 305 -8.27 -3.59 2.35
N TYR A 306 -8.69 -2.96 1.26
CA TYR A 306 -8.43 -3.38 -0.13
C TYR A 306 -7.83 -2.27 -0.98
N ILE A 307 -7.08 -1.35 -0.36
CA ILE A 307 -6.60 -0.14 -1.05
C ILE A 307 -5.72 -0.47 -2.27
N SER A 308 -4.80 -1.45 -2.17
CA SER A 308 -3.97 -1.84 -3.31
C SER A 308 -4.77 -2.48 -4.44
N VAL A 309 -5.83 -3.24 -4.13
CA VAL A 309 -6.76 -3.79 -5.15
C VAL A 309 -7.50 -2.67 -5.85
N THR A 310 -8.04 -1.72 -5.09
CA THR A 310 -8.72 -0.53 -5.63
C THR A 310 -7.80 0.28 -6.54
N GLU A 311 -6.60 0.58 -6.07
CA GLU A 311 -5.61 1.33 -6.84
C GLU A 311 -5.16 0.56 -8.09
N ALA A 312 -4.94 -0.76 -8.00
CA ALA A 312 -4.56 -1.57 -9.16
C ALA A 312 -5.66 -1.60 -10.24
N LEU A 313 -6.94 -1.65 -9.84
CA LEU A 313 -8.08 -1.50 -10.76
C LEU A 313 -8.13 -0.11 -11.41
N HIS A 314 -7.89 0.95 -10.64
CA HIS A 314 -7.80 2.32 -11.16
C HIS A 314 -6.62 2.47 -12.13
N HIS A 315 -5.43 1.94 -11.80
CA HIS A 315 -4.27 1.95 -12.69
C HIS A 315 -4.55 1.22 -14.01
N ALA A 316 -5.21 0.07 -13.94
CA ALA A 316 -5.66 -0.67 -15.11
C ALA A 316 -6.67 0.15 -15.95
N GLY A 317 -7.54 0.90 -15.27
CA GLY A 317 -8.46 1.85 -15.90
C GLY A 317 -7.71 2.94 -16.66
N ILE A 318 -6.69 3.57 -16.06
CA ILE A 318 -5.86 4.60 -16.69
C ILE A 318 -5.21 4.07 -17.99
N ALA A 319 -4.65 2.83 -17.94
CA ALA A 319 -4.04 2.20 -19.09
C ALA A 319 -5.02 1.89 -20.24
N ASN A 320 -6.29 1.65 -19.90
CA ASN A 320 -7.37 1.34 -20.84
C ASN A 320 -8.23 2.56 -21.24
N ASP A 321 -7.86 3.75 -20.75
CA ASP A 321 -8.64 5.00 -20.91
C ASP A 321 -10.11 4.81 -20.44
N ALA A 322 -10.26 4.19 -19.27
CA ALA A 322 -11.54 3.80 -18.71
C ALA A 322 -11.68 4.17 -17.22
N ALA A 323 -12.84 4.63 -16.82
CA ALA A 323 -13.24 4.68 -15.42
C ALA A 323 -13.70 3.29 -14.97
N VAL A 324 -13.03 2.71 -13.99
CA VAL A 324 -13.46 1.46 -13.35
C VAL A 324 -14.34 1.79 -12.15
N LYS A 325 -15.63 1.45 -12.25
CA LYS A 325 -16.57 1.55 -11.13
C LYS A 325 -16.55 0.25 -10.34
N ILE A 326 -16.03 0.29 -9.13
CA ILE A 326 -16.02 -0.86 -8.23
C ILE A 326 -17.40 -1.02 -7.61
N HIS A 327 -17.91 -2.25 -7.67
CA HIS A 327 -19.13 -2.69 -7.00
C HIS A 327 -18.71 -3.66 -5.88
N TRP A 328 -18.82 -3.20 -4.66
CA TRP A 328 -18.46 -3.98 -3.49
C TRP A 328 -19.55 -4.98 -3.15
N VAL A 329 -19.20 -6.24 -3.01
CA VAL A 329 -20.12 -7.34 -2.71
C VAL A 329 -19.63 -8.09 -1.50
N ASN A 330 -20.47 -8.19 -0.47
CA ASN A 330 -20.15 -8.90 0.76
C ASN A 330 -20.29 -10.43 0.55
N SER A 331 -19.16 -11.13 0.65
CA SER A 331 -19.13 -12.58 0.46
C SER A 331 -19.95 -13.36 1.51
N GLU A 332 -20.12 -12.83 2.73
CA GLU A 332 -20.93 -13.46 3.78
C GLU A 332 -22.42 -13.37 3.45
N GLU A 333 -22.88 -12.31 2.80
CA GLU A 333 -24.26 -12.19 2.35
C GLU A 333 -24.60 -13.17 1.23
N ILE A 334 -23.65 -13.41 0.31
CA ILE A 334 -23.78 -14.48 -0.69
C ILE A 334 -23.81 -15.87 -0.01
N GLU A 335 -22.93 -16.12 0.93
CA GLU A 335 -22.84 -17.37 1.68
C GLU A 335 -24.17 -17.69 2.35
N ASN A 336 -24.76 -16.74 3.04
CA ASN A 336 -26.03 -16.85 3.74
C ASN A 336 -27.27 -16.83 2.82
N SER A 337 -27.06 -16.80 1.50
CA SER A 337 -28.12 -16.72 0.47
C SER A 337 -29.04 -15.50 0.64
N ALA A 338 -28.49 -14.41 1.18
CA ALA A 338 -29.20 -13.13 1.36
C ALA A 338 -29.27 -12.32 0.04
N LEU A 339 -28.43 -12.68 -0.96
CA LEU A 339 -28.34 -11.99 -2.25
C LEU A 339 -28.73 -12.93 -3.40
N ASP A 340 -29.47 -12.41 -4.36
CA ASP A 340 -29.66 -13.01 -5.69
C ASP A 340 -28.45 -12.62 -6.57
N LEU A 341 -27.71 -13.61 -7.07
CA LEU A 341 -26.48 -13.36 -7.82
C LEU A 341 -26.74 -12.71 -9.18
N ASP A 342 -27.87 -12.98 -9.83
CA ASP A 342 -28.23 -12.35 -11.11
C ASP A 342 -28.52 -10.86 -10.93
N GLU A 343 -29.20 -10.50 -9.83
CA GLU A 343 -29.46 -9.11 -9.49
C GLU A 343 -28.17 -8.41 -9.03
N GLU A 344 -27.38 -9.06 -8.16
CA GLU A 344 -26.18 -8.48 -7.56
C GLU A 344 -25.10 -8.18 -8.61
N PHE A 345 -24.87 -9.13 -9.52
CA PHE A 345 -23.88 -8.96 -10.59
C PHE A 345 -24.43 -8.26 -11.84
N ALA A 346 -25.67 -7.79 -11.81
CA ALA A 346 -26.26 -7.09 -12.95
C ALA A 346 -25.38 -5.92 -13.43
N GLY A 347 -25.02 -5.98 -14.72
CA GLY A 347 -24.17 -4.97 -15.36
C GLY A 347 -22.71 -4.99 -14.98
N CYS A 348 -22.27 -5.91 -14.10
CA CYS A 348 -20.84 -6.14 -13.85
C CYS A 348 -20.23 -6.88 -15.04
N LYS A 349 -19.10 -6.39 -15.53
CA LYS A 349 -18.37 -6.92 -16.68
C LYS A 349 -17.11 -7.68 -16.27
N GLY A 350 -16.82 -7.75 -14.99
CA GLY A 350 -15.73 -8.51 -14.39
C GLY A 350 -16.01 -8.78 -12.93
N ILE A 351 -15.51 -9.90 -12.41
CA ILE A 351 -15.59 -10.29 -10.98
C ILE A 351 -14.16 -10.51 -10.48
N LEU A 352 -13.81 -9.84 -9.36
CA LEU A 352 -12.54 -9.99 -8.68
C LEU A 352 -12.79 -10.53 -7.27
N VAL A 353 -12.04 -11.58 -6.88
CA VAL A 353 -12.03 -12.10 -5.51
C VAL A 353 -10.65 -11.85 -4.90
N PRO A 354 -10.53 -10.94 -3.93
CA PRO A 354 -9.26 -10.59 -3.32
C PRO A 354 -8.81 -11.61 -2.28
N GLY A 355 -7.57 -11.45 -1.81
CA GLY A 355 -6.99 -12.17 -0.69
C GLY A 355 -7.77 -11.99 0.63
N GLY A 356 -7.39 -12.76 1.63
CA GLY A 356 -7.95 -12.71 2.98
C GLY A 356 -7.53 -13.93 3.79
N PHE A 357 -7.86 -13.93 5.10
CA PHE A 357 -7.57 -15.01 6.03
C PHE A 357 -8.84 -15.45 6.77
N GLY A 358 -8.88 -16.74 7.15
CA GLY A 358 -9.99 -17.34 7.89
C GLY A 358 -11.20 -17.69 7.02
N ASP A 359 -12.08 -18.49 7.58
CA ASP A 359 -13.19 -19.22 6.96
C ASP A 359 -14.39 -18.36 6.55
N ARG A 360 -14.58 -17.22 7.17
CA ARG A 360 -15.74 -16.34 7.01
C ARG A 360 -15.91 -15.87 5.56
N GLY A 361 -17.07 -16.15 4.96
CA GLY A 361 -17.43 -15.76 3.60
C GLY A 361 -16.74 -16.56 2.47
N VAL A 362 -16.08 -17.68 2.77
CA VAL A 362 -15.38 -18.53 1.79
C VAL A 362 -16.37 -19.16 0.82
N GLU A 363 -17.47 -19.74 1.32
CA GLU A 363 -18.49 -20.35 0.46
C GLU A 363 -19.18 -19.31 -0.44
N GLY A 364 -19.36 -18.09 0.03
CA GLY A 364 -19.85 -16.99 -0.80
C GLY A 364 -18.90 -16.61 -1.94
N LYS A 365 -17.58 -16.62 -1.68
CA LYS A 365 -16.55 -16.43 -2.72
C LYS A 365 -16.61 -17.55 -3.74
N ILE A 366 -16.72 -18.82 -3.31
CA ILE A 366 -16.82 -19.99 -4.18
C ILE A 366 -18.06 -19.87 -5.09
N LYS A 367 -19.24 -19.49 -4.55
CA LYS A 367 -20.46 -19.25 -5.34
C LYS A 367 -20.27 -18.13 -6.38
N ALA A 368 -19.63 -17.02 -6.02
CA ALA A 368 -19.35 -15.93 -6.95
C ALA A 368 -18.38 -16.34 -8.07
N ILE A 369 -17.39 -17.18 -7.76
CA ILE A 369 -16.45 -17.75 -8.74
C ILE A 369 -17.16 -18.70 -9.70
N GLN A 370 -18.04 -19.57 -9.17
CA GLN A 370 -18.89 -20.45 -9.99
C GLN A 370 -19.73 -19.62 -10.96
N TYR A 371 -20.37 -18.57 -10.45
CA TYR A 371 -21.15 -17.66 -11.29
C TYR A 371 -20.31 -17.04 -12.41
N ALA A 372 -19.11 -16.53 -12.10
CA ALA A 372 -18.21 -15.96 -13.09
C ALA A 372 -17.81 -16.99 -14.17
N ARG A 373 -17.48 -18.23 -13.77
CA ARG A 373 -17.07 -19.30 -14.68
C ARG A 373 -18.23 -19.74 -15.61
N GLU A 374 -19.41 -19.96 -15.06
CA GLU A 374 -20.56 -20.44 -15.82
C GLU A 374 -21.12 -19.39 -16.77
N HIS A 375 -21.16 -18.11 -16.36
CA HIS A 375 -21.64 -16.99 -17.16
C HIS A 375 -20.57 -16.35 -18.05
N LYS A 376 -19.34 -16.93 -18.08
CA LYS A 376 -18.22 -16.45 -18.89
C LYS A 376 -17.86 -14.99 -18.64
N ILE A 377 -18.03 -14.53 -17.40
CA ILE A 377 -17.64 -13.19 -16.96
C ILE A 377 -16.14 -13.21 -16.63
N PRO A 378 -15.31 -12.27 -17.14
CA PRO A 378 -13.91 -12.16 -16.79
C PRO A 378 -13.69 -12.21 -15.27
N PHE A 379 -12.76 -13.06 -14.84
CA PHE A 379 -12.50 -13.35 -13.44
C PHE A 379 -11.04 -13.17 -13.09
N LEU A 380 -10.77 -12.48 -11.97
CA LEU A 380 -9.44 -12.35 -11.36
C LEU A 380 -9.49 -12.81 -9.90
N GLY A 381 -8.74 -13.86 -9.56
CA GLY A 381 -8.59 -14.37 -8.19
C GLY A 381 -7.21 -14.06 -7.62
N LEU A 382 -7.15 -13.50 -6.40
CA LEU A 382 -5.90 -13.12 -5.76
C LEU A 382 -5.70 -13.88 -4.44
N CYS A 383 -4.59 -14.59 -4.27
CA CYS A 383 -4.23 -15.35 -3.07
C CYS A 383 -5.38 -16.29 -2.62
N LEU A 384 -6.15 -15.96 -1.58
CA LEU A 384 -7.34 -16.72 -1.21
C LEU A 384 -8.35 -16.84 -2.37
N GLY A 385 -8.43 -15.83 -3.24
CA GLY A 385 -9.27 -15.88 -4.44
C GLY A 385 -8.85 -16.99 -5.43
N MET A 386 -7.56 -17.25 -5.56
CA MET A 386 -7.06 -18.40 -6.31
C MET A 386 -7.41 -19.72 -5.60
N GLN A 387 -7.20 -19.79 -4.30
CA GLN A 387 -7.51 -21.00 -3.52
C GLN A 387 -9.00 -21.35 -3.63
N CYS A 388 -9.88 -20.35 -3.50
CA CYS A 388 -11.32 -20.54 -3.71
C CYS A 388 -11.66 -20.97 -5.15
N ALA A 389 -10.93 -20.47 -6.17
CA ALA A 389 -11.13 -20.89 -7.57
C ALA A 389 -10.73 -22.35 -7.81
N VAL A 390 -9.67 -22.82 -7.17
CA VAL A 390 -9.26 -24.24 -7.21
C VAL A 390 -10.29 -25.12 -6.53
N ILE A 391 -10.80 -24.73 -5.37
CA ILE A 391 -11.86 -25.44 -4.64
C ILE A 391 -13.14 -25.49 -5.47
N GLU A 392 -13.58 -24.38 -6.04
CA GLU A 392 -14.76 -24.29 -6.92
C GLU A 392 -14.63 -25.25 -8.08
N PHE A 393 -13.51 -25.24 -8.79
CA PHE A 393 -13.26 -26.06 -9.95
C PHE A 393 -13.23 -27.56 -9.58
N ALA A 394 -12.58 -27.91 -8.48
CA ALA A 394 -12.56 -29.28 -7.97
C ALA A 394 -13.97 -29.80 -7.65
N ARG A 395 -14.80 -29.00 -6.98
CA ARG A 395 -16.17 -29.38 -6.62
C ARG A 395 -17.10 -29.51 -7.81
N HIS A 396 -17.14 -28.49 -8.67
CA HIS A 396 -18.20 -28.36 -9.68
C HIS A 396 -17.79 -28.85 -11.07
N VAL A 397 -16.49 -28.98 -11.35
CA VAL A 397 -16.01 -29.50 -12.64
C VAL A 397 -15.45 -30.91 -12.49
N CYS A 398 -14.69 -31.21 -11.44
CA CYS A 398 -14.09 -32.52 -11.22
C CYS A 398 -14.97 -33.47 -10.39
N GLY A 399 -16.06 -32.98 -9.76
CA GLY A 399 -16.98 -33.79 -8.95
C GLY A 399 -16.48 -34.17 -7.56
N MET A 400 -15.43 -33.52 -7.06
CA MET A 400 -14.89 -33.67 -5.69
C MET A 400 -15.71 -32.82 -4.70
N THR A 401 -16.92 -33.27 -4.37
CA THR A 401 -17.93 -32.44 -3.66
C THR A 401 -17.52 -31.90 -2.32
N ASP A 402 -16.54 -32.52 -1.63
CA ASP A 402 -15.98 -32.12 -0.34
C ASP A 402 -14.62 -31.40 -0.45
N ALA A 403 -14.14 -31.16 -1.69
CA ALA A 403 -12.86 -30.47 -1.89
C ALA A 403 -12.79 -29.16 -1.11
N HIS A 404 -11.70 -28.97 -0.38
CA HIS A 404 -11.51 -27.80 0.49
C HIS A 404 -10.03 -27.46 0.71
N SER A 405 -9.80 -26.37 1.44
CA SER A 405 -8.52 -26.07 2.07
C SER A 405 -8.48 -26.68 3.47
N THR A 406 -7.33 -27.24 3.86
CA THR A 406 -7.09 -27.70 5.25
C THR A 406 -7.08 -26.55 6.27
N GLU A 407 -7.03 -25.30 5.82
CA GLU A 407 -7.24 -24.10 6.68
C GLU A 407 -8.65 -24.06 7.26
N PHE A 408 -9.66 -24.49 6.47
CA PHE A 408 -11.07 -24.34 6.81
C PHE A 408 -11.74 -25.67 7.16
N ASN A 409 -11.25 -26.78 6.59
CA ASN A 409 -11.71 -28.12 6.87
C ASN A 409 -10.53 -29.09 6.87
N SER A 410 -10.00 -29.40 8.05
CA SER A 410 -8.85 -30.32 8.24
C SER A 410 -9.19 -31.78 7.96
N GLU A 411 -10.49 -32.12 7.87
CA GLU A 411 -10.99 -33.49 7.71
C GLU A 411 -11.47 -33.80 6.27
N THR A 412 -11.22 -32.91 5.31
CA THR A 412 -11.62 -33.15 3.91
C THR A 412 -10.84 -34.29 3.29
N ASP A 413 -11.52 -35.15 2.52
CA ASP A 413 -10.88 -36.22 1.75
C ASP A 413 -10.15 -35.67 0.50
N HIS A 414 -10.49 -34.44 0.07
CA HIS A 414 -9.87 -33.78 -1.09
C HIS A 414 -9.26 -32.43 -0.70
N PRO A 415 -8.11 -32.42 0.03
CA PRO A 415 -7.41 -31.19 0.41
C PRO A 415 -6.68 -30.58 -0.79
N VAL A 416 -7.43 -29.97 -1.72
CA VAL A 416 -6.87 -29.37 -2.95
C VAL A 416 -6.03 -28.11 -2.67
N ILE A 417 -6.20 -27.55 -1.48
CA ILE A 417 -5.35 -26.51 -0.89
C ILE A 417 -4.87 -27.01 0.45
N ASP A 418 -3.56 -26.99 0.69
CA ASP A 418 -2.97 -27.55 1.91
C ASP A 418 -1.88 -26.66 2.47
N LEU A 419 -1.52 -26.93 3.73
CA LEU A 419 -0.47 -26.22 4.44
C LEU A 419 0.90 -26.49 3.82
N MET A 420 1.68 -25.45 3.56
CA MET A 420 3.06 -25.64 3.11
C MET A 420 3.88 -26.43 4.13
N ALA A 421 4.74 -27.33 3.65
CA ALA A 421 5.65 -28.12 4.51
C ALA A 421 6.51 -27.24 5.46
N SER A 422 6.90 -26.04 5.02
CA SER A 422 7.65 -25.07 5.83
C SER A 422 6.81 -24.35 6.91
N GLN A 423 5.50 -24.53 6.92
CA GLN A 423 4.57 -23.91 7.86
C GLN A 423 4.06 -24.89 8.94
N VAL A 424 4.46 -26.16 8.86
CA VAL A 424 4.20 -27.17 9.90
C VAL A 424 5.03 -26.81 11.14
N ASP A 425 4.42 -26.90 12.33
CA ASP A 425 5.07 -26.62 13.63
C ASP A 425 5.49 -25.14 13.88
N VAL A 426 4.80 -24.19 13.26
CA VAL A 426 5.04 -22.75 13.49
C VAL A 426 4.26 -22.24 14.70
N ASP A 427 4.92 -22.06 15.85
CA ASP A 427 4.33 -21.53 17.09
C ASP A 427 4.05 -20.01 17.02
N LYS A 428 4.95 -19.26 16.38
CA LYS A 428 4.85 -17.80 16.24
C LYS A 428 4.26 -17.43 14.88
N LYS A 429 3.06 -16.85 14.86
CA LYS A 429 2.34 -16.54 13.60
C LYS A 429 2.84 -15.29 12.88
N GLY A 430 3.41 -14.30 13.57
CA GLY A 430 3.88 -13.05 12.93
C GLY A 430 5.19 -13.26 12.15
N GLY A 431 5.25 -12.77 10.92
CA GLY A 431 6.46 -12.77 10.08
C GLY A 431 6.96 -14.15 9.63
N THR A 432 6.12 -15.19 9.69
CA THR A 432 6.51 -16.57 9.39
C THR A 432 5.85 -17.16 8.14
N MET A 433 4.95 -16.42 7.48
CA MET A 433 4.36 -16.82 6.20
C MET A 433 5.41 -16.79 5.07
N ARG A 434 5.04 -17.29 3.91
CA ARG A 434 5.76 -16.99 2.66
C ARG A 434 5.53 -15.52 2.32
N LEU A 435 6.55 -14.70 2.51
CA LEU A 435 6.50 -13.24 2.47
C LEU A 435 7.50 -12.66 1.49
N GLY A 436 7.08 -11.68 0.70
CA GLY A 436 7.93 -10.96 -0.23
C GLY A 436 7.96 -11.51 -1.64
N ALA A 437 8.93 -11.08 -2.41
CA ALA A 437 9.03 -11.41 -3.83
C ALA A 437 9.65 -12.80 -4.05
N TYR A 438 8.95 -13.61 -4.84
CA TYR A 438 9.43 -14.92 -5.30
C TYR A 438 9.36 -15.02 -6.81
N PRO A 439 10.27 -15.77 -7.45
CA PRO A 439 10.25 -15.99 -8.88
C PRO A 439 9.08 -16.91 -9.26
N CYS A 440 8.49 -16.64 -10.42
CA CYS A 440 7.49 -17.51 -11.02
C CYS A 440 7.81 -17.70 -12.50
N LYS A 441 7.77 -18.97 -12.97
CA LYS A 441 7.91 -19.32 -14.39
C LYS A 441 6.53 -19.42 -15.00
N VAL A 442 6.24 -18.56 -15.97
CA VAL A 442 4.96 -18.49 -16.70
C VAL A 442 5.00 -19.39 -17.92
N GLN A 443 3.95 -20.17 -18.08
CA GLN A 443 3.81 -21.08 -19.22
C GLN A 443 3.45 -20.32 -20.50
N ASN A 444 4.20 -20.58 -21.56
CA ASN A 444 3.96 -20.00 -22.89
C ASN A 444 2.58 -20.42 -23.44
N GLY A 445 1.91 -19.54 -24.15
CA GLY A 445 0.59 -19.77 -24.74
C GLY A 445 -0.60 -19.59 -23.79
N THR A 446 -0.36 -19.16 -22.55
CA THR A 446 -1.39 -18.81 -21.56
C THR A 446 -1.80 -17.33 -21.66
N LYS A 447 -2.96 -16.97 -21.09
CA LYS A 447 -3.38 -15.55 -20.95
C LYS A 447 -2.43 -14.77 -20.08
N THR A 448 -1.93 -15.39 -19.03
CA THR A 448 -0.89 -14.85 -18.16
C THR A 448 0.36 -14.48 -18.95
N TYR A 449 0.85 -15.40 -19.80
CA TYR A 449 2.01 -15.10 -20.65
C TYR A 449 1.73 -13.94 -21.61
N ALA A 450 0.55 -13.89 -22.20
CA ALA A 450 0.15 -12.80 -23.07
C ALA A 450 0.12 -11.44 -22.32
N ALA A 451 -0.30 -11.44 -21.06
CA ALA A 451 -0.33 -10.24 -20.23
C ALA A 451 1.08 -9.73 -19.86
N TYR A 452 1.96 -10.61 -19.38
CA TYR A 452 3.31 -10.23 -18.93
C TYR A 452 4.31 -10.08 -20.09
N GLY A 453 4.18 -10.87 -21.16
CA GLY A 453 5.13 -10.90 -22.25
C GLY A 453 6.49 -11.49 -21.87
N SER A 454 6.58 -12.24 -20.76
CA SER A 454 7.80 -12.85 -20.22
C SER A 454 7.51 -14.22 -19.62
N GLU A 455 8.49 -15.13 -19.72
CA GLU A 455 8.43 -16.44 -19.05
C GLU A 455 8.87 -16.37 -17.58
N GLU A 456 9.66 -15.37 -17.21
CA GLU A 456 10.13 -15.20 -15.84
C GLU A 456 9.57 -13.90 -15.26
N ILE A 457 8.91 -14.03 -14.14
CA ILE A 457 8.36 -12.91 -13.37
C ILE A 457 8.73 -13.06 -11.89
N SER A 458 8.56 -12.02 -11.12
CA SER A 458 8.77 -12.05 -9.67
C SER A 458 7.65 -11.27 -9.00
N GLU A 459 6.93 -11.92 -8.07
CA GLU A 459 5.72 -11.37 -7.46
C GLU A 459 5.72 -11.52 -5.94
N ARG A 460 4.98 -10.64 -5.24
CA ARG A 460 4.93 -10.59 -3.78
C ARG A 460 3.89 -11.56 -3.22
N HIS A 461 4.28 -12.32 -2.22
CA HIS A 461 3.47 -13.32 -1.53
C HIS A 461 3.18 -12.92 -0.08
N ARG A 462 2.03 -13.41 0.43
CA ARG A 462 1.63 -13.32 1.84
C ARG A 462 0.62 -14.40 2.17
N HIS A 463 1.08 -15.66 2.34
CA HIS A 463 0.19 -16.80 2.60
C HIS A 463 0.93 -17.97 3.27
N ARG A 464 0.16 -18.96 3.80
CA ARG A 464 0.65 -20.20 4.41
C ARG A 464 0.22 -21.43 3.66
N TYR A 465 -0.93 -21.37 2.96
CA TYR A 465 -1.54 -22.48 2.27
C TYR A 465 -1.28 -22.34 0.77
N GLU A 466 -1.15 -23.48 0.11
CA GLU A 466 -0.74 -23.61 -1.29
C GLU A 466 -1.62 -24.61 -2.02
N PHE A 467 -1.60 -24.55 -3.35
CA PHE A 467 -2.17 -25.56 -4.22
C PHE A 467 -1.50 -26.93 -3.94
N ASN A 468 -2.31 -27.97 -3.67
CA ASN A 468 -1.81 -29.31 -3.42
C ASN A 468 -1.55 -30.05 -4.75
N ASN A 469 -0.27 -30.34 -5.03
CA ASN A 469 0.17 -30.98 -6.27
C ASN A 469 -0.36 -32.41 -6.46
N ASP A 470 -0.83 -33.09 -5.41
CA ASP A 470 -1.43 -34.45 -5.53
C ASP A 470 -2.70 -34.43 -6.42
N PHE A 471 -3.37 -33.28 -6.48
CA PHE A 471 -4.57 -33.08 -7.31
C PHE A 471 -4.27 -32.43 -8.67
N ARG A 472 -3.01 -32.01 -8.94
CA ARG A 472 -2.62 -31.25 -10.13
C ARG A 472 -3.01 -31.94 -11.44
N GLN A 473 -2.74 -33.24 -11.56
CA GLN A 473 -3.04 -34.00 -12.76
C GLN A 473 -4.55 -34.02 -13.02
N GLN A 474 -5.35 -34.39 -12.02
CA GLN A 474 -6.80 -34.52 -12.16
C GLN A 474 -7.49 -33.21 -12.52
N LEU A 475 -7.07 -32.09 -11.88
CA LEU A 475 -7.56 -30.75 -12.19
C LEU A 475 -7.17 -30.31 -13.61
N SER A 476 -5.94 -30.65 -14.06
CA SER A 476 -5.47 -30.30 -15.40
C SER A 476 -6.20 -31.08 -16.49
N GLU A 477 -6.45 -32.36 -16.29
CA GLU A 477 -7.23 -33.20 -17.23
C GLU A 477 -8.66 -32.68 -17.39
N ALA A 478 -9.24 -32.12 -16.34
CA ALA A 478 -10.57 -31.50 -16.37
C ALA A 478 -10.60 -30.10 -17.00
N GLY A 479 -9.46 -29.49 -17.32
CA GLY A 479 -9.36 -28.20 -18.02
C GLY A 479 -8.85 -27.02 -17.21
N MET A 480 -8.31 -27.24 -16.01
CA MET A 480 -7.53 -26.24 -15.32
C MET A 480 -6.12 -26.15 -15.93
N VAL A 481 -5.71 -24.97 -16.32
CA VAL A 481 -4.38 -24.72 -16.90
C VAL A 481 -3.46 -24.22 -15.80
N ILE A 482 -2.35 -24.91 -15.57
CA ILE A 482 -1.28 -24.42 -14.70
C ILE A 482 -0.46 -23.42 -15.49
N ALA A 483 -0.76 -22.15 -15.28
CA ALA A 483 -0.18 -21.04 -16.05
C ALA A 483 1.14 -20.50 -15.49
N GLY A 484 1.43 -20.77 -14.22
CA GLY A 484 2.68 -20.38 -13.59
C GLY A 484 3.03 -21.28 -12.41
N THR A 485 4.34 -21.53 -12.24
CA THR A 485 4.92 -22.32 -11.15
C THR A 485 6.20 -21.69 -10.64
N LEU A 486 6.69 -22.16 -9.47
CA LEU A 486 8.09 -21.91 -9.13
C LEU A 486 9.03 -22.46 -10.22
N PRO A 487 10.25 -21.94 -10.36
CA PRO A 487 11.20 -22.42 -11.39
C PRO A 487 11.54 -23.90 -11.29
N ASP A 488 11.47 -24.48 -10.09
CA ASP A 488 11.68 -25.94 -9.83
C ASP A 488 10.40 -26.78 -9.96
N ASP A 489 9.29 -26.18 -10.38
CA ASP A 489 7.95 -26.78 -10.54
C ASP A 489 7.33 -27.33 -9.24
N SER A 490 7.86 -26.96 -8.08
CA SER A 490 7.41 -27.47 -6.79
C SER A 490 6.10 -26.89 -6.29
N LEU A 491 5.76 -25.64 -6.67
CA LEU A 491 4.54 -24.94 -6.27
C LEU A 491 3.82 -24.32 -7.47
N VAL A 492 2.49 -24.38 -7.46
CA VAL A 492 1.64 -23.72 -8.45
C VAL A 492 1.34 -22.29 -8.01
N GLU A 493 1.66 -21.33 -8.88
CA GLU A 493 1.53 -19.91 -8.62
C GLU A 493 0.36 -19.25 -9.34
N ILE A 494 -0.02 -19.77 -10.51
CA ILE A 494 -1.07 -19.20 -11.35
C ILE A 494 -1.87 -20.32 -12.00
N VAL A 495 -3.20 -20.21 -11.94
CA VAL A 495 -4.12 -21.09 -12.66
C VAL A 495 -5.03 -20.31 -13.60
N GLU A 496 -5.41 -20.94 -14.70
CA GLU A 496 -6.41 -20.46 -15.66
C GLU A 496 -7.46 -21.52 -15.92
N VAL A 497 -8.63 -21.14 -16.42
CA VAL A 497 -9.65 -22.07 -16.91
C VAL A 497 -9.63 -22.06 -18.43
N LYS A 498 -9.46 -23.28 -19.02
CA LYS A 498 -9.52 -23.52 -20.46
C LYS A 498 -10.89 -23.11 -21.01
N ASP A 499 -10.91 -22.57 -22.20
CA ASP A 499 -12.14 -22.17 -22.92
C ASP A 499 -12.99 -21.08 -22.20
N HIS A 500 -12.43 -20.40 -21.19
CA HIS A 500 -13.02 -19.21 -20.62
C HIS A 500 -12.44 -17.94 -21.27
N PRO A 501 -13.25 -16.91 -21.56
CA PRO A 501 -12.74 -15.67 -22.18
C PRO A 501 -11.54 -15.08 -21.48
N TRP A 502 -11.63 -14.93 -20.16
CA TRP A 502 -10.54 -14.51 -19.29
C TRP A 502 -10.81 -14.97 -17.85
N PHE A 503 -10.10 -15.96 -17.39
CA PHE A 503 -10.18 -16.48 -16.02
C PHE A 503 -8.75 -16.79 -15.58
N VAL A 504 -8.22 -15.94 -14.70
CA VAL A 504 -6.86 -16.04 -14.18
C VAL A 504 -6.91 -15.88 -12.67
N ALA A 505 -6.17 -16.71 -11.97
CA ALA A 505 -6.03 -16.59 -10.53
C ALA A 505 -4.58 -16.84 -10.10
N SER A 506 -4.06 -15.99 -9.21
CA SER A 506 -2.68 -16.02 -8.73
C SER A 506 -2.59 -16.22 -7.21
N GLN A 507 -1.60 -17.00 -6.76
CA GLN A 507 -1.32 -17.19 -5.34
C GLN A 507 -0.66 -15.96 -4.72
N PHE A 508 0.07 -15.21 -5.50
CA PHE A 508 0.70 -13.95 -5.11
C PHE A 508 -0.28 -12.76 -5.17
N HIS A 509 0.20 -11.60 -4.75
CA HIS A 509 -0.52 -10.34 -4.64
C HIS A 509 -0.06 -9.32 -5.71
N PRO A 510 -0.55 -9.41 -6.96
CA PRO A 510 -0.13 -8.50 -8.04
C PRO A 510 -0.52 -7.05 -7.78
N GLU A 511 -1.56 -6.80 -6.95
CA GLU A 511 -2.00 -5.47 -6.56
C GLU A 511 -0.90 -4.66 -5.87
N LEU A 512 0.00 -5.33 -5.14
CA LEU A 512 1.08 -4.68 -4.39
C LEU A 512 2.17 -4.08 -5.29
N LYS A 513 2.27 -4.54 -6.53
CA LYS A 513 3.28 -4.05 -7.51
C LYS A 513 2.71 -3.10 -8.56
N SER A 514 1.40 -2.84 -8.54
CA SER A 514 0.78 -1.92 -9.49
C SER A 514 1.15 -0.46 -9.22
N ARG A 515 1.42 0.30 -10.28
CA ARG A 515 1.74 1.73 -10.26
C ARG A 515 0.83 2.47 -11.23
N PRO A 516 0.52 3.76 -11.02
CA PRO A 516 -0.35 4.50 -11.93
C PRO A 516 0.23 4.67 -13.33
N ASN A 517 1.55 4.76 -13.46
CA ASN A 517 2.31 4.84 -14.71
C ASN A 517 2.80 3.47 -15.21
N HIS A 518 2.77 2.43 -14.37
CA HIS A 518 3.14 1.05 -14.70
C HIS A 518 2.09 0.08 -14.11
N PRO A 519 0.87 0.07 -14.65
CA PRO A 519 -0.21 -0.78 -14.15
C PRO A 519 0.17 -2.26 -14.28
N HIS A 520 -0.15 -3.03 -13.24
CA HIS A 520 0.19 -4.44 -13.24
C HIS A 520 -0.48 -5.20 -14.40
N PRO A 521 0.25 -6.06 -15.13
CA PRO A 521 -0.22 -6.71 -16.35
C PRO A 521 -1.55 -7.47 -16.19
N LEU A 522 -1.70 -8.26 -15.11
CA LEU A 522 -2.92 -9.03 -14.86
C LEU A 522 -4.14 -8.14 -14.66
N PHE A 523 -4.00 -7.02 -13.93
CA PHE A 523 -5.09 -6.06 -13.74
C PHE A 523 -5.45 -5.33 -15.04
N LYS A 524 -4.42 -4.92 -15.81
CA LYS A 524 -4.62 -4.27 -17.09
C LYS A 524 -5.41 -5.15 -18.04
N ASP A 525 -5.01 -6.42 -18.20
CA ASP A 525 -5.67 -7.35 -19.12
C ASP A 525 -7.04 -7.80 -18.61
N PHE A 526 -7.23 -7.95 -17.30
CA PHE A 526 -8.54 -8.18 -16.70
C PHE A 526 -9.54 -7.07 -17.05
N VAL A 527 -9.14 -5.80 -16.88
CA VAL A 527 -9.99 -4.65 -17.25
C VAL A 527 -10.20 -4.58 -18.75
N THR A 528 -9.18 -4.91 -19.56
CA THR A 528 -9.32 -5.02 -21.03
C THR A 528 -10.38 -6.07 -21.40
N ALA A 529 -10.32 -7.25 -20.76
CA ALA A 529 -11.30 -8.33 -20.99
C ALA A 529 -12.71 -7.89 -20.56
N ALA A 530 -12.84 -7.23 -19.39
CA ALA A 530 -14.11 -6.72 -18.90
C ALA A 530 -14.74 -5.67 -19.85
N LEU A 531 -13.94 -4.80 -20.45
CA LEU A 531 -14.39 -3.81 -21.44
C LEU A 531 -14.91 -4.45 -22.75
N ASN A 532 -14.46 -5.66 -23.06
CA ASN A 532 -14.84 -6.38 -24.28
C ASN A 532 -16.06 -7.29 -24.09
N VAL A 533 -16.59 -7.45 -22.88
CA VAL A 533 -17.86 -8.16 -22.62
C VAL A 533 -19.01 -7.40 -23.24
N LYS A 534 -19.74 -8.05 -24.14
CA LYS A 534 -20.90 -7.45 -24.85
C LYS A 534 -22.09 -7.19 -23.93
#